data_d741d590b4aa6f59ed14c64bc98376d6
#
_entry.id   d741d590b4aa6f59ed14c64bc98376d6
#
_cell.length_a   1.000
_cell.length_b   1.000
_cell.length_c   1.000
_cell.angle_alpha   90.00
_cell.angle_beta   90.00
_cell.angle_gamma   90.00
#
_symmetry.space_group_name_H-M   'P 1'
#
loop_
_entity.id
_entity.type
_entity.pdbx_description
1 polymer ?
#
loop_
_entity_poly.entity_id
_entity_poly.type
_entity_poly.pdbx_seq_one_letter_code
_entity_poly.pdbx_strand_id
1 'polypeptide(L)'
;MTHKIFAPILGVCLFFSSLSANYLDKETSDRIKRNVDSIIAKDLGTKQLIFSKDEQKRTQPASLTKIMTAIIAIESGRMNEVVTITKEMIQVEPTKANLRVGEKFYLRDLVKAAMVMSANDAAMSIGVYLGDGDVDDFVKEMNSKAKKIGMKNTNFTNPCGFDIGNHYSTALDLLNLSEYAIKNNAFNEMAKLKRHDFRSLNTRRAYAAYTHNKLLNNYKYAVGIKTGYTQKAGPCLIARAKNGNKDVLVVMLNSDHRWNDIKVILEDVMPNLTEEKTKTNPIIRKQAKPSSKKKIIKMAKA
;
A
#
# COMPACT_ATOMS: atom_id res chain seq x y z
N MET A 1 61.67 -41.95 15.75
CA MET A 1 61.07 -41.61 14.45
C MET A 1 59.60 -41.97 14.49
N THR A 2 58.73 -41.04 14.76
CA THR A 2 57.26 -41.23 14.84
C THR A 2 56.60 -40.44 13.74
N HIS A 3 56.12 -41.13 12.70
CA HIS A 3 55.36 -40.55 11.61
C HIS A 3 53.94 -40.23 12.05
N LYS A 4 53.58 -38.90 12.03
CA LYS A 4 52.21 -38.43 12.18
C LYS A 4 51.57 -38.46 10.80
N ILE A 5 50.53 -39.28 10.65
CA ILE A 5 49.68 -39.33 9.47
C ILE A 5 48.64 -38.20 9.61
N PHE A 6 48.66 -37.23 8.72
CA PHE A 6 47.62 -36.20 8.57
C PHE A 6 46.54 -36.75 7.62
N ALA A 7 45.32 -36.91 8.13
CA ALA A 7 44.16 -37.19 7.31
C ALA A 7 43.58 -35.85 6.80
N PRO A 8 43.21 -35.74 5.50
CA PRO A 8 42.56 -34.53 4.99
C PRO A 8 41.09 -34.55 5.41
N ILE A 9 40.68 -33.47 6.09
CA ILE A 9 39.25 -33.19 6.35
C ILE A 9 38.63 -32.71 5.05
N LEU A 10 37.81 -33.57 4.44
CA LEU A 10 37.02 -33.22 3.27
C LEU A 10 35.84 -32.34 3.71
N GLY A 11 35.97 -31.01 3.55
CA GLY A 11 34.93 -30.05 3.81
C GLY A 11 33.82 -30.22 2.76
N VAL A 12 32.69 -30.78 3.17
CA VAL A 12 31.45 -30.78 2.38
C VAL A 12 30.88 -29.40 2.39
N CYS A 13 31.15 -28.61 1.35
CA CYS A 13 30.43 -27.36 1.08
C CYS A 13 28.99 -27.71 0.67
N LEU A 14 28.06 -27.65 1.63
CA LEU A 14 26.64 -27.64 1.35
C LEU A 14 26.31 -26.32 0.64
N PHE A 15 26.24 -26.35 -0.68
CA PHE A 15 25.61 -25.30 -1.46
C PHE A 15 24.11 -25.31 -1.11
N PHE A 16 23.70 -24.46 -0.18
CA PHE A 16 22.33 -24.06 -0.09
C PHE A 16 22.02 -23.20 -1.32
N SER A 17 21.55 -23.84 -2.39
CA SER A 17 20.84 -23.15 -3.46
C SER A 17 19.58 -22.56 -2.82
N SER A 18 19.61 -21.27 -2.50
CA SER A 18 18.40 -20.52 -2.20
C SER A 18 17.54 -20.60 -3.46
N LEU A 19 16.52 -21.48 -3.47
CA LEU A 19 15.42 -21.38 -4.41
C LEU A 19 14.79 -20.00 -4.18
N SER A 20 15.21 -19.00 -4.97
CA SER A 20 14.46 -17.77 -5.09
C SER A 20 13.13 -18.19 -5.70
N ALA A 21 12.06 -18.18 -4.89
CA ALA A 21 10.72 -18.37 -5.40
C ALA A 21 10.49 -17.25 -6.43
N ASN A 22 10.46 -17.62 -7.71
CA ASN A 22 10.00 -16.70 -8.75
C ASN A 22 8.52 -16.49 -8.52
N TYR A 23 8.18 -15.40 -7.87
CA TYR A 23 6.79 -15.05 -7.53
C TYR A 23 5.94 -14.75 -8.77
N LEU A 24 6.54 -14.25 -9.86
CA LEU A 24 5.85 -13.96 -11.11
C LEU A 24 6.58 -14.65 -12.26
N ASP A 25 5.84 -15.24 -13.19
CA ASP A 25 6.44 -15.70 -14.44
C ASP A 25 7.01 -14.50 -15.21
N LYS A 26 7.98 -14.80 -16.08
CA LYS A 26 8.75 -13.77 -16.79
C LYS A 26 7.84 -12.90 -17.68
N GLU A 27 6.88 -13.50 -18.38
CA GLU A 27 5.98 -12.78 -19.29
C GLU A 27 5.11 -11.79 -18.54
N THR A 28 4.49 -12.22 -17.43
CA THR A 28 3.69 -11.39 -16.55
C THR A 28 4.52 -10.26 -15.93
N SER A 29 5.71 -10.55 -15.43
CA SER A 29 6.63 -9.56 -14.89
C SER A 29 7.02 -8.51 -15.94
N ASP A 30 7.37 -8.93 -17.15
CA ASP A 30 7.75 -8.04 -18.24
C ASP A 30 6.58 -7.19 -18.73
N ARG A 31 5.36 -7.74 -18.75
CA ARG A 31 4.13 -7.00 -19.06
C ARG A 31 3.86 -5.90 -18.03
N ILE A 32 3.94 -6.22 -16.74
CA ILE A 32 3.75 -5.24 -15.67
C ILE A 32 4.79 -4.13 -15.75
N LYS A 33 6.06 -4.49 -15.97
CA LYS A 33 7.16 -3.52 -16.10
C LYS A 33 6.98 -2.57 -17.28
N ARG A 34 6.33 -2.98 -18.38
CA ARG A 34 6.02 -2.08 -19.51
C ARG A 34 4.96 -1.04 -19.17
N ASN A 35 4.03 -1.36 -18.26
CA ASN A 35 2.86 -0.55 -17.92
C ASN A 35 3.08 0.44 -16.76
N VAL A 36 4.26 0.45 -16.18
CA VAL A 36 4.59 1.26 -14.99
C VAL A 36 5.93 1.96 -15.15
N ASP A 37 6.04 3.19 -14.71
CA ASP A 37 7.31 3.92 -14.71
C ASP A 37 8.27 3.40 -13.65
N SER A 38 7.77 3.19 -12.44
CA SER A 38 8.56 2.68 -11.33
C SER A 38 7.71 1.80 -10.42
N ILE A 39 8.25 0.67 -10.00
CA ILE A 39 7.57 -0.28 -9.11
C ILE A 39 8.55 -0.96 -8.17
N ILE A 40 8.08 -1.25 -6.97
CA ILE A 40 8.74 -2.16 -6.02
C ILE A 40 7.69 -2.97 -5.27
N ALA A 41 7.89 -4.28 -5.19
CA ALA A 41 7.02 -5.20 -4.46
C ALA A 41 7.86 -6.02 -3.48
N LYS A 42 7.41 -6.09 -2.22
CA LYS A 42 8.11 -6.74 -1.11
C LYS A 42 7.16 -7.59 -0.27
N ASP A 43 7.58 -8.79 0.07
CA ASP A 43 6.95 -9.60 1.12
C ASP A 43 7.50 -9.15 2.47
N LEU A 44 6.65 -8.54 3.29
CA LEU A 44 7.02 -8.00 4.60
C LEU A 44 7.23 -9.11 5.65
N GLY A 45 6.59 -10.27 5.46
CA GLY A 45 6.72 -11.42 6.34
C GLY A 45 8.11 -12.04 6.24
N THR A 46 8.58 -12.28 5.02
CA THR A 46 9.91 -12.85 4.71
C THR A 46 10.98 -11.79 4.52
N LYS A 47 10.60 -10.51 4.39
CA LYS A 47 11.46 -9.36 4.03
C LYS A 47 12.08 -9.46 2.64
N GLN A 48 11.63 -10.38 1.80
CA GLN A 48 12.16 -10.59 0.47
C GLN A 48 11.60 -9.59 -0.53
N LEU A 49 12.46 -9.09 -1.41
CA LEU A 49 12.05 -8.35 -2.60
C LEU A 49 11.41 -9.34 -3.58
N ILE A 50 10.17 -9.06 -4.00
CA ILE A 50 9.45 -9.87 -4.99
C ILE A 50 9.94 -9.51 -6.38
N PHE A 51 9.85 -8.23 -6.74
CA PHE A 51 10.47 -7.67 -7.95
C PHE A 51 10.49 -6.15 -7.88
N SER A 52 11.30 -5.51 -8.76
CA SER A 52 11.32 -4.06 -8.92
C SER A 52 11.64 -3.66 -10.36
N LYS A 53 11.34 -2.40 -10.67
CA LYS A 53 11.79 -1.68 -11.87
C LYS A 53 11.96 -0.22 -11.52
N ASP A 54 13.12 0.35 -11.82
CA ASP A 54 13.42 1.79 -11.66
C ASP A 54 13.02 2.35 -10.28
N GLU A 55 13.15 1.53 -9.22
CA GLU A 55 12.65 1.82 -7.87
C GLU A 55 13.31 3.04 -7.23
N GLN A 56 14.48 3.49 -7.75
CA GLN A 56 15.19 4.69 -7.32
C GLN A 56 14.96 5.91 -8.25
N LYS A 57 14.18 5.77 -9.31
CA LYS A 57 13.83 6.87 -10.20
C LYS A 57 13.01 7.92 -9.46
N ARG A 58 13.49 9.17 -9.46
CA ARG A 58 12.75 10.30 -8.89
C ARG A 58 11.53 10.63 -9.76
N THR A 59 10.37 10.73 -9.14
CA THR A 59 9.11 11.09 -9.79
C THR A 59 8.17 11.77 -8.80
N GLN A 60 7.10 12.35 -9.29
CA GLN A 60 6.10 12.99 -8.45
C GLN A 60 5.27 11.92 -7.72
N PRO A 61 5.22 11.95 -6.37
CA PRO A 61 4.47 10.97 -5.60
C PRO A 61 2.96 11.22 -5.56
N ALA A 62 2.50 12.37 -6.05
CA ALA A 62 1.11 12.79 -5.89
C ALA A 62 0.61 12.65 -4.43
N SER A 63 -0.66 12.29 -4.24
CA SER A 63 -1.24 12.12 -2.90
C SER A 63 -0.68 10.95 -2.07
N LEU A 64 0.30 10.18 -2.55
CA LEU A 64 1.05 9.27 -1.69
C LEU A 64 1.82 10.01 -0.59
N THR A 65 2.15 11.29 -0.84
CA THR A 65 2.67 12.26 0.13
C THR A 65 1.89 12.29 1.45
N LYS A 66 0.56 12.13 1.39
CA LYS A 66 -0.31 12.19 2.57
C LYS A 66 -0.05 11.09 3.61
N ILE A 67 0.71 10.06 3.25
CA ILE A 67 1.20 9.07 4.22
C ILE A 67 2.16 9.75 5.20
N MET A 68 3.08 10.60 4.70
CA MET A 68 3.99 11.39 5.56
C MET A 68 3.19 12.38 6.42
N THR A 69 2.25 13.10 5.83
CA THR A 69 1.37 14.04 6.54
C THR A 69 0.61 13.34 7.68
N ALA A 70 0.05 12.15 7.40
CA ALA A 70 -0.72 11.38 8.38
C ALA A 70 0.16 10.83 9.51
N ILE A 71 1.33 10.28 9.21
CA ILE A 71 2.18 9.68 10.25
C ILE A 71 2.77 10.74 11.18
N ILE A 72 3.13 11.92 10.68
CA ILE A 72 3.55 13.05 11.52
C ILE A 72 2.40 13.47 12.43
N ALA A 73 1.20 13.63 11.90
CA ALA A 73 0.02 14.01 12.71
C ALA A 73 -0.28 12.96 13.80
N ILE A 74 -0.17 11.68 13.50
CA ILE A 74 -0.39 10.62 14.49
C ILE A 74 0.69 10.67 15.59
N GLU A 75 1.95 10.86 15.22
CA GLU A 75 3.09 10.86 16.15
C GLU A 75 3.19 12.15 16.97
N SER A 76 2.55 13.24 16.53
CA SER A 76 2.50 14.50 17.31
C SER A 76 1.80 14.36 18.66
N GLY A 77 0.99 13.31 18.86
CA GLY A 77 0.14 13.13 20.05
C GLY A 77 -1.09 14.03 20.07
N ARG A 78 -1.24 14.95 19.11
CA ARG A 78 -2.24 16.03 19.08
C ARG A 78 -3.59 15.63 18.42
N MET A 79 -3.81 14.34 18.16
CA MET A 79 -4.96 13.83 17.38
C MET A 79 -6.34 14.23 17.94
N ASN A 80 -6.43 14.53 19.23
CA ASN A 80 -7.67 14.96 19.88
C ASN A 80 -7.81 16.50 19.99
N GLU A 81 -6.83 17.25 19.51
CA GLU A 81 -6.91 18.69 19.48
C GLU A 81 -7.85 19.19 18.38
N VAL A 82 -8.39 20.39 18.61
CA VAL A 82 -9.38 21.01 17.74
C VAL A 82 -8.70 21.98 16.79
N VAL A 83 -8.88 21.74 15.51
CA VAL A 83 -8.40 22.60 14.42
C VAL A 83 -9.53 23.50 13.97
N THR A 84 -9.31 24.81 13.97
CA THR A 84 -10.23 25.79 13.35
C THR A 84 -9.80 26.03 11.91
N ILE A 85 -10.69 25.80 10.96
CA ILE A 85 -10.40 25.92 9.53
C ILE A 85 -10.24 27.40 9.15
N THR A 86 -9.12 27.72 8.54
CA THR A 86 -8.80 29.05 8.00
C THR A 86 -9.03 29.11 6.50
N LYS A 87 -9.01 30.33 5.93
CA LYS A 87 -9.14 30.54 4.49
C LYS A 87 -8.00 29.86 3.71
N GLU A 88 -6.77 29.94 4.20
CA GLU A 88 -5.59 29.33 3.61
C GLU A 88 -5.70 27.80 3.47
N MET A 89 -6.20 27.14 4.50
CA MET A 89 -6.37 25.67 4.55
C MET A 89 -7.26 25.11 3.44
N ILE A 90 -8.19 25.91 2.91
CA ILE A 90 -9.17 25.48 1.91
C ILE A 90 -8.93 26.03 0.51
N GLN A 91 -7.95 26.94 0.35
CA GLN A 91 -7.52 27.48 -0.94
C GLN A 91 -6.56 26.49 -1.63
N VAL A 92 -7.05 25.31 -1.94
CA VAL A 92 -6.29 24.21 -2.55
C VAL A 92 -7.07 23.63 -3.72
N GLU A 93 -6.35 22.98 -4.63
CA GLU A 93 -6.95 22.23 -5.74
C GLU A 93 -7.70 20.97 -5.25
N PRO A 94 -8.68 20.45 -5.99
CA PRO A 94 -9.36 19.19 -5.68
C PRO A 94 -8.36 18.00 -5.63
N THR A 95 -8.69 16.92 -4.92
CA THR A 95 -9.94 16.53 -4.23
C THR A 95 -10.06 17.23 -2.87
N LYS A 96 -11.28 17.62 -2.48
CA LYS A 96 -11.55 18.31 -1.21
C LYS A 96 -12.69 17.65 -0.44
N ALA A 97 -12.64 17.72 0.88
CA ALA A 97 -13.79 17.43 1.75
C ALA A 97 -14.82 18.56 1.72
N ASN A 98 -14.48 19.72 1.15
CA ASN A 98 -15.26 20.96 1.12
C ASN A 98 -15.51 21.55 2.52
N LEU A 99 -14.46 21.58 3.32
CA LEU A 99 -14.42 22.23 4.62
C LEU A 99 -14.71 23.74 4.45
N ARG A 100 -15.28 24.39 5.49
CA ARG A 100 -15.59 25.83 5.45
C ARG A 100 -14.80 26.57 6.50
N VAL A 101 -14.43 27.80 6.18
CA VAL A 101 -13.77 28.73 7.12
C VAL A 101 -14.60 28.86 8.39
N GLY A 102 -13.93 28.83 9.55
CA GLY A 102 -14.53 28.93 10.88
C GLY A 102 -15.09 27.62 11.43
N GLU A 103 -15.23 26.56 10.62
CA GLU A 103 -15.59 25.25 11.16
C GLU A 103 -14.45 24.66 12.01
N LYS A 104 -14.82 23.85 12.99
CA LYS A 104 -13.88 23.22 13.92
C LYS A 104 -13.98 21.70 13.80
N PHE A 105 -12.83 21.03 13.76
CA PHE A 105 -12.74 19.57 13.67
C PHE A 105 -11.65 19.05 14.59
N TYR A 106 -11.77 17.81 15.06
CA TYR A 106 -10.62 17.13 15.65
C TYR A 106 -9.57 16.84 14.57
N LEU A 107 -8.28 16.96 14.92
CA LEU A 107 -7.18 16.65 14.02
C LEU A 107 -7.30 15.23 13.45
N ARG A 108 -7.70 14.24 14.25
CA ARG A 108 -7.93 12.86 13.81
C ARG A 108 -8.93 12.71 12.67
N ASP A 109 -9.95 13.59 12.61
CA ASP A 109 -10.96 13.52 11.56
C ASP A 109 -10.43 14.10 10.25
N LEU A 110 -9.61 15.14 10.31
CA LEU A 110 -8.89 15.68 9.16
C LEU A 110 -7.88 14.65 8.60
N VAL A 111 -7.14 13.96 9.47
CA VAL A 111 -6.20 12.91 9.05
C VAL A 111 -6.94 11.77 8.35
N LYS A 112 -8.07 11.30 8.89
CA LYS A 112 -8.89 10.28 8.23
C LYS A 112 -9.45 10.77 6.90
N ALA A 113 -9.94 12.01 6.80
CA ALA A 113 -10.41 12.58 5.53
C ALA A 113 -9.28 12.66 4.49
N ALA A 114 -8.08 13.09 4.87
CA ALA A 114 -6.90 13.13 4.01
C ALA A 114 -6.48 11.73 3.51
N MET A 115 -6.58 10.70 4.35
CA MET A 115 -6.21 9.33 3.99
C MET A 115 -7.29 8.63 3.16
N VAL A 116 -8.56 8.70 3.57
CA VAL A 116 -9.67 7.95 2.97
C VAL A 116 -10.05 8.51 1.60
N MET A 117 -10.45 9.78 1.53
CA MET A 117 -10.86 10.41 0.28
C MET A 117 -9.78 11.27 -0.39
N SER A 118 -8.58 11.28 0.16
CA SER A 118 -7.47 12.09 -0.36
C SER A 118 -7.71 13.61 -0.31
N ALA A 119 -8.48 14.08 0.67
CA ALA A 119 -8.87 15.49 0.79
C ALA A 119 -7.66 16.41 0.96
N ASN A 120 -7.48 17.35 0.03
CA ASN A 120 -6.37 18.30 0.03
C ASN A 120 -6.57 19.42 1.05
N ASP A 121 -7.80 19.90 1.21
CA ASP A 121 -8.16 20.87 2.27
C ASP A 121 -7.91 20.31 3.68
N ALA A 122 -8.19 19.02 3.91
CA ALA A 122 -7.85 18.38 5.16
C ALA A 122 -6.33 18.22 5.34
N ALA A 123 -5.59 17.80 4.30
CA ALA A 123 -4.14 17.67 4.36
C ALA A 123 -3.44 19.03 4.59
N MET A 124 -3.90 20.09 3.93
CA MET A 124 -3.39 21.44 4.14
C MET A 124 -3.71 21.92 5.57
N SER A 125 -4.93 21.66 6.07
CA SER A 125 -5.31 21.99 7.46
C SER A 125 -4.39 21.32 8.47
N ILE A 126 -4.00 20.05 8.25
CA ILE A 126 -3.03 19.35 9.09
C ILE A 126 -1.68 20.06 9.06
N GLY A 127 -1.18 20.39 7.85
CA GLY A 127 0.11 21.04 7.68
C GLY A 127 0.18 22.42 8.35
N VAL A 128 -0.79 23.27 8.09
CA VAL A 128 -0.87 24.62 8.70
C VAL A 128 -1.00 24.52 10.21
N TYR A 129 -1.85 23.59 10.72
CA TYR A 129 -2.07 23.44 12.15
C TYR A 129 -0.84 22.92 12.90
N LEU A 130 -0.16 21.92 12.38
CA LEU A 130 1.03 21.32 13.00
C LEU A 130 2.28 22.16 12.78
N GLY A 131 2.29 23.02 11.77
CA GLY A 131 3.34 24.04 11.55
C GLY A 131 3.05 25.34 12.33
N ASP A 132 2.15 25.29 13.33
CA ASP A 132 1.81 26.43 14.19
C ASP A 132 1.41 27.70 13.40
N GLY A 133 0.72 27.50 12.27
CA GLY A 133 0.23 28.54 11.37
C GLY A 133 1.05 28.72 10.09
N ASP A 134 2.22 28.10 9.99
CA ASP A 134 3.09 28.13 8.82
C ASP A 134 3.26 26.73 8.22
N VAL A 135 2.74 26.52 7.01
CA VAL A 135 2.87 25.23 6.31
C VAL A 135 4.33 24.89 5.97
N ASP A 136 5.19 25.87 5.82
CA ASP A 136 6.61 25.65 5.50
C ASP A 136 7.36 25.02 6.67
N ASP A 137 6.97 25.33 7.92
CA ASP A 137 7.54 24.67 9.11
C ASP A 137 7.11 23.20 9.16
N PHE A 138 5.89 22.87 8.82
CA PHE A 138 5.46 21.49 8.67
C PHE A 138 6.22 20.76 7.52
N VAL A 139 6.48 21.44 6.41
CA VAL A 139 7.27 20.89 5.29
C VAL A 139 8.71 20.59 5.74
N LYS A 140 9.31 21.46 6.56
CA LYS A 140 10.62 21.19 7.17
C LYS A 140 10.59 19.92 8.02
N GLU A 141 9.53 19.72 8.81
CA GLU A 141 9.33 18.50 9.60
C GLU A 141 9.16 17.26 8.70
N MET A 142 8.37 17.35 7.61
CA MET A 142 8.23 16.27 6.63
C MET A 142 9.59 15.83 6.08
N ASN A 143 10.44 16.76 5.69
CA ASN A 143 11.76 16.46 5.14
C ASN A 143 12.76 15.97 6.22
N SER A 144 12.66 16.48 7.45
CA SER A 144 13.41 15.97 8.59
C SER A 144 13.05 14.51 8.90
N LYS A 145 11.74 14.21 8.93
CA LYS A 145 11.25 12.84 9.12
C LYS A 145 11.69 11.94 7.97
N ALA A 146 11.59 12.38 6.71
CA ALA A 146 12.04 11.64 5.54
C ALA A 146 13.52 11.20 5.68
N LYS A 147 14.40 12.11 6.07
CA LYS A 147 15.81 11.80 6.35
C LYS A 147 15.96 10.75 7.45
N LYS A 148 15.24 10.92 8.58
CA LYS A 148 15.29 10.01 9.73
C LYS A 148 14.89 8.57 9.39
N ILE A 149 13.93 8.39 8.48
CA ILE A 149 13.45 7.06 8.07
C ILE A 149 14.15 6.53 6.81
N GLY A 150 15.19 7.20 6.33
CA GLY A 150 16.04 6.72 5.24
C GLY A 150 15.52 7.00 3.83
N MET A 151 14.64 7.97 3.65
CA MET A 151 14.19 8.43 2.32
C MET A 151 15.25 9.35 1.69
N LYS A 152 16.23 8.76 1.02
CA LYS A 152 17.42 9.46 0.52
C LYS A 152 17.18 10.29 -0.74
N ASN A 153 16.14 9.93 -1.50
CA ASN A 153 15.78 10.54 -2.79
C ASN A 153 14.37 11.14 -2.75
N THR A 154 14.06 11.86 -1.67
CA THR A 154 12.74 12.47 -1.47
C THR A 154 12.90 13.93 -1.03
N ASN A 155 12.06 14.79 -1.58
CA ASN A 155 11.88 16.16 -1.14
C ASN A 155 10.41 16.52 -1.19
N PHE A 156 9.84 16.83 -0.05
CA PHE A 156 8.48 17.32 0.08
C PHE A 156 8.47 18.85 0.05
N THR A 157 7.46 19.43 -0.62
CA THR A 157 7.25 20.88 -0.69
C THR A 157 5.85 21.29 -0.21
N ASN A 158 4.98 20.32 0.05
CA ASN A 158 3.63 20.56 0.57
C ASN A 158 3.05 19.27 1.17
N PRO A 159 2.04 19.36 2.07
CA PRO A 159 1.43 18.20 2.71
C PRO A 159 0.45 17.40 1.82
N CYS A 160 0.10 17.92 0.66
CA CYS A 160 -0.96 17.38 -0.22
C CYS A 160 -0.41 16.43 -1.29
N GLY A 161 0.80 16.69 -1.78
CA GLY A 161 1.40 16.01 -2.92
C GLY A 161 1.10 16.70 -4.26
N PHE A 162 0.98 18.03 -4.26
CA PHE A 162 0.95 18.83 -5.46
C PHE A 162 2.32 18.90 -6.13
N ASP A 163 2.35 18.97 -7.44
CA ASP A 163 3.57 19.08 -8.26
C ASP A 163 4.13 20.52 -8.24
N ILE A 164 4.35 21.08 -7.04
CA ILE A 164 4.83 22.45 -6.84
C ILE A 164 6.31 22.40 -6.47
N GLY A 165 7.10 23.24 -7.14
CA GLY A 165 8.55 23.28 -6.90
C GLY A 165 9.22 21.94 -7.19
N ASN A 166 10.21 21.59 -6.36
CA ASN A 166 10.99 20.36 -6.48
C ASN A 166 10.41 19.24 -5.61
N HIS A 167 9.10 18.92 -5.79
CA HIS A 167 8.39 17.86 -5.05
C HIS A 167 8.58 16.51 -5.72
N TYR A 168 9.34 15.61 -5.12
CA TYR A 168 9.61 14.28 -5.66
C TYR A 168 9.83 13.22 -4.58
N SER A 169 9.71 11.95 -4.98
CA SER A 169 10.10 10.78 -4.22
C SER A 169 10.51 9.65 -5.17
N THR A 170 10.76 8.46 -4.63
CA THR A 170 11.02 7.23 -5.38
C THR A 170 10.14 6.10 -4.86
N ALA A 171 9.96 5.04 -5.65
CA ALA A 171 9.19 3.89 -5.18
C ALA A 171 9.86 3.24 -3.95
N LEU A 172 11.19 3.19 -3.90
CA LEU A 172 11.95 2.69 -2.76
C LEU A 172 11.74 3.54 -1.49
N ASP A 173 11.81 4.87 -1.61
CA ASP A 173 11.61 5.76 -0.47
C ASP A 173 10.17 5.69 0.06
N LEU A 174 9.18 5.60 -0.85
CA LEU A 174 7.77 5.42 -0.48
C LEU A 174 7.50 4.03 0.13
N LEU A 175 8.24 3.00 -0.27
CA LEU A 175 8.24 1.71 0.42
C LEU A 175 8.74 1.86 1.86
N ASN A 176 9.88 2.53 2.06
CA ASN A 176 10.46 2.79 3.38
C ASN A 176 9.48 3.59 4.27
N LEU A 177 8.86 4.63 3.73
CA LEU A 177 7.81 5.39 4.42
C LEU A 177 6.63 4.50 4.83
N SER A 178 6.18 3.65 3.93
CA SER A 178 5.05 2.75 4.18
C SER A 178 5.41 1.70 5.23
N GLU A 179 6.60 1.09 5.15
CA GLU A 179 7.10 0.15 6.16
C GLU A 179 7.22 0.80 7.55
N TYR A 180 7.60 2.07 7.60
CA TYR A 180 7.62 2.83 8.83
C TYR A 180 6.20 3.07 9.37
N ALA A 181 5.31 3.60 8.54
CA ALA A 181 3.96 3.99 8.93
C ALA A 181 3.11 2.79 9.42
N ILE A 182 3.22 1.62 8.77
CA ILE A 182 2.46 0.42 9.14
C ILE A 182 2.87 -0.21 10.49
N LYS A 183 3.97 0.22 11.10
CA LYS A 183 4.32 -0.15 12.48
C LYS A 183 3.38 0.52 13.49
N ASN A 184 2.70 1.59 13.10
CA ASN A 184 1.75 2.31 13.93
C ASN A 184 0.34 1.75 13.74
N ASN A 185 -0.28 1.27 14.82
CA ASN A 185 -1.62 0.67 14.78
C ASN A 185 -2.71 1.68 14.35
N ALA A 186 -2.62 2.94 14.80
CA ALA A 186 -3.59 3.97 14.42
C ALA A 186 -3.53 4.25 12.90
N PHE A 187 -2.32 4.26 12.32
CA PHE A 187 -2.15 4.37 10.87
C PHE A 187 -2.77 3.17 10.14
N ASN A 188 -2.53 1.94 10.60
CA ASN A 188 -3.10 0.74 9.98
C ASN A 188 -4.64 0.77 9.97
N GLU A 189 -5.24 1.20 11.09
CA GLU A 189 -6.70 1.32 11.17
C GLU A 189 -7.25 2.35 10.17
N MET A 190 -6.55 3.49 9.99
CA MET A 190 -6.95 4.51 9.02
C MET A 190 -6.76 4.06 7.58
N ALA A 191 -5.65 3.38 7.26
CA ALA A 191 -5.31 2.96 5.90
C ALA A 191 -6.31 1.99 5.28
N LYS A 192 -7.01 1.19 6.08
CA LYS A 192 -8.02 0.22 5.64
C LYS A 192 -9.46 0.76 5.59
N LEU A 193 -9.69 2.00 6.03
CA LEU A 193 -11.04 2.58 6.04
C LEU A 193 -11.59 2.74 4.62
N LYS A 194 -12.82 2.25 4.42
CA LYS A 194 -13.59 2.46 3.19
C LYS A 194 -14.43 3.72 3.24
N ARG A 195 -14.81 4.13 4.44
CA ARG A 195 -15.62 5.32 4.72
C ARG A 195 -15.24 5.90 6.07
N HIS A 196 -15.33 7.23 6.18
CA HIS A 196 -15.25 7.97 7.44
C HIS A 196 -16.30 9.06 7.47
N ASP A 197 -17.20 8.99 8.45
CA ASP A 197 -18.19 10.03 8.71
C ASP A 197 -17.72 10.89 9.87
N PHE A 198 -17.77 12.20 9.70
CA PHE A 198 -17.36 13.16 10.72
C PHE A 198 -18.24 14.41 10.68
N ARG A 199 -18.15 15.24 11.71
CA ARG A 199 -18.98 16.44 11.86
C ARG A 199 -18.14 17.60 12.32
N SER A 200 -18.56 18.81 11.89
CA SER A 200 -18.08 20.04 12.50
C SER A 200 -18.53 20.12 13.95
N LEU A 201 -17.60 20.53 14.84
CA LEU A 201 -17.83 20.60 16.28
C LEU A 201 -18.69 21.84 16.68
N ASN A 202 -18.71 22.85 15.82
CA ASN A 202 -19.38 24.13 16.10
C ASN A 202 -20.51 24.45 15.11
N THR A 203 -20.78 23.59 14.13
CA THR A 203 -21.91 23.70 13.21
C THR A 203 -22.69 22.39 13.16
N ARG A 204 -23.86 22.38 12.49
CA ARG A 204 -24.64 21.14 12.29
C ARG A 204 -24.16 20.31 11.08
N ARG A 205 -23.09 20.74 10.39
CA ARG A 205 -22.67 20.14 9.15
C ARG A 205 -22.01 18.78 9.38
N ALA A 206 -22.47 17.79 8.63
CA ALA A 206 -21.89 16.45 8.55
C ALA A 206 -21.15 16.27 7.24
N TYR A 207 -20.13 15.44 7.27
CA TYR A 207 -19.22 15.10 6.18
C TYR A 207 -19.08 13.59 6.05
N ALA A 208 -18.85 13.10 4.83
CA ALA A 208 -18.56 11.70 4.57
C ALA A 208 -17.39 11.59 3.58
N ALA A 209 -16.34 10.93 3.99
CA ALA A 209 -15.20 10.60 3.17
C ALA A 209 -15.32 9.15 2.66
N TYR A 210 -15.26 8.93 1.36
CA TYR A 210 -15.28 7.61 0.73
C TYR A 210 -13.93 7.30 0.10
N THR A 211 -13.50 6.05 0.21
CA THR A 211 -12.21 5.64 -0.31
C THR A 211 -12.14 5.65 -1.84
N HIS A 212 -11.04 6.15 -2.39
CA HIS A 212 -10.70 6.03 -3.80
C HIS A 212 -9.91 4.74 -4.11
N ASN A 213 -9.54 3.98 -3.06
CA ASN A 213 -8.79 2.73 -3.22
C ASN A 213 -9.73 1.58 -3.59
N LYS A 214 -9.87 1.30 -4.90
CA LYS A 214 -10.71 0.21 -5.41
C LYS A 214 -10.29 -1.16 -4.86
N LEU A 215 -9.01 -1.35 -4.50
CA LEU A 215 -8.53 -2.62 -3.98
C LEU A 215 -9.20 -2.99 -2.65
N LEU A 216 -9.43 -2.00 -1.77
CA LEU A 216 -10.14 -2.23 -0.50
C LEU A 216 -11.55 -2.79 -0.68
N ASN A 217 -12.22 -2.48 -1.79
CA ASN A 217 -13.57 -2.96 -2.09
C ASN A 217 -13.57 -4.31 -2.82
N ASN A 218 -12.53 -4.58 -3.63
CA ASN A 218 -12.55 -5.65 -4.63
C ASN A 218 -11.59 -6.81 -4.30
N TYR A 219 -10.76 -6.70 -3.25
CA TYR A 219 -9.82 -7.74 -2.86
C TYR A 219 -9.90 -7.98 -1.34
N LYS A 220 -10.31 -9.17 -0.94
CA LYS A 220 -10.65 -9.50 0.46
C LYS A 220 -9.48 -9.36 1.44
N TYR A 221 -8.25 -9.49 0.96
CA TYR A 221 -7.03 -9.39 1.78
C TYR A 221 -6.43 -7.99 1.80
N ALA A 222 -7.01 -7.03 1.07
CA ALA A 222 -6.52 -5.67 1.04
C ALA A 222 -6.65 -4.99 2.41
N VAL A 223 -5.56 -4.39 2.88
CA VAL A 223 -5.49 -3.63 4.14
C VAL A 223 -4.96 -2.20 3.96
N GLY A 224 -4.93 -1.70 2.74
CA GLY A 224 -4.53 -0.33 2.41
C GLY A 224 -3.71 -0.24 1.13
N ILE A 225 -2.99 0.87 0.90
CA ILE A 225 -2.74 2.00 1.78
C ILE A 225 -3.27 3.31 1.17
N LYS A 226 -2.77 3.73 -0.02
CA LYS A 226 -3.06 5.05 -0.57
C LYS A 226 -3.00 5.06 -2.09
N THR A 227 -3.89 5.84 -2.71
CA THR A 227 -3.86 6.19 -4.14
C THR A 227 -3.31 7.59 -4.34
N GLY A 228 -2.71 7.85 -5.51
CA GLY A 228 -2.27 9.16 -5.95
C GLY A 228 -2.59 9.38 -7.43
N TYR A 229 -2.78 10.63 -7.80
CA TYR A 229 -2.86 11.08 -9.18
C TYR A 229 -2.62 12.58 -9.27
N THR A 230 -1.77 12.98 -10.16
CA THR A 230 -1.69 14.32 -10.75
C THR A 230 -1.41 14.15 -12.24
N GLN A 231 -1.51 15.22 -13.01
CA GLN A 231 -1.21 15.17 -14.45
C GLN A 231 0.23 14.72 -14.72
N LYS A 232 1.20 15.17 -13.88
CA LYS A 232 2.62 14.81 -14.04
C LYS A 232 2.96 13.44 -13.46
N ALA A 233 2.33 13.09 -12.33
CA ALA A 233 2.61 11.83 -11.64
C ALA A 233 1.99 10.62 -12.34
N GLY A 234 0.92 10.83 -13.10
CA GLY A 234 0.08 9.71 -13.58
C GLY A 234 -0.59 8.93 -12.44
N PRO A 235 -1.15 7.76 -12.73
CA PRO A 235 -1.82 6.93 -11.74
C PRO A 235 -0.82 6.23 -10.79
N CYS A 236 -0.85 6.57 -9.50
CA CYS A 236 0.01 5.98 -8.44
C CYS A 236 -0.80 5.16 -7.43
N LEU A 237 -0.17 4.15 -6.84
CA LEU A 237 -0.77 3.29 -5.82
C LEU A 237 0.28 2.75 -4.86
N ILE A 238 0.00 2.83 -3.57
CA ILE A 238 0.63 1.96 -2.57
C ILE A 238 -0.45 1.01 -2.07
N ALA A 239 -0.24 -0.27 -2.30
CA ALA A 239 -1.13 -1.34 -1.91
C ALA A 239 -0.47 -2.24 -0.87
N ARG A 240 -1.25 -2.64 0.14
CA ARG A 240 -0.86 -3.69 1.08
C ARG A 240 -1.98 -4.71 1.16
N ALA A 241 -1.61 -5.97 1.14
CA ALA A 241 -2.53 -7.08 1.36
C ALA A 241 -1.94 -8.06 2.37
N LYS A 242 -2.80 -8.62 3.23
CA LYS A 242 -2.39 -9.54 4.29
C LYS A 242 -3.32 -10.75 4.36
N ASN A 243 -2.73 -11.95 4.36
CA ASN A 243 -3.44 -13.23 4.51
C ASN A 243 -2.57 -14.19 5.33
N GLY A 244 -2.96 -14.44 6.57
CA GLY A 244 -2.15 -15.24 7.49
C GLY A 244 -0.75 -14.66 7.66
N ASN A 245 0.27 -15.45 7.35
CA ASN A 245 1.69 -15.06 7.43
C ASN A 245 2.18 -14.27 6.20
N LYS A 246 1.40 -14.22 5.11
CA LYS A 246 1.72 -13.42 3.94
C LYS A 246 1.32 -11.97 4.17
N ASP A 247 2.24 -11.04 3.95
CA ASP A 247 2.03 -9.61 4.10
C ASP A 247 2.82 -8.90 2.98
N VAL A 248 2.13 -8.46 1.95
CA VAL A 248 2.73 -7.93 0.71
C VAL A 248 2.48 -6.45 0.59
N LEU A 249 3.55 -5.70 0.35
CA LEU A 249 3.53 -4.26 0.10
C LEU A 249 4.05 -3.97 -1.31
N VAL A 250 3.28 -3.20 -2.07
CA VAL A 250 3.60 -2.82 -3.45
C VAL A 250 3.46 -1.32 -3.62
N VAL A 251 4.48 -0.69 -4.18
CA VAL A 251 4.46 0.72 -4.60
C VAL A 251 4.52 0.77 -6.12
N MET A 252 3.56 1.42 -6.75
CA MET A 252 3.47 1.62 -8.21
C MET A 252 3.35 3.10 -8.51
N LEU A 253 4.22 3.63 -9.36
CA LEU A 253 4.24 5.03 -9.77
C LEU A 253 4.04 5.12 -11.29
N ASN A 254 3.08 5.93 -11.72
CA ASN A 254 2.64 6.08 -13.10
C ASN A 254 2.33 4.72 -13.74
N SER A 255 1.25 4.07 -13.30
CA SER A 255 0.80 2.79 -13.82
C SER A 255 -0.63 2.91 -14.36
N ASP A 256 -0.80 2.90 -15.66
CA ASP A 256 -2.10 3.01 -16.33
C ASP A 256 -3.02 1.84 -15.98
N HIS A 257 -2.45 0.66 -15.76
CA HIS A 257 -3.15 -0.57 -15.45
C HIS A 257 -3.08 -0.98 -13.97
N ARG A 258 -2.78 -0.02 -13.04
CA ARG A 258 -2.51 -0.29 -11.62
C ARG A 258 -3.49 -1.26 -10.94
N TRP A 259 -4.77 -1.23 -11.31
CA TRP A 259 -5.80 -2.08 -10.67
C TRP A 259 -5.74 -3.53 -11.13
N ASN A 260 -5.44 -3.76 -12.40
CA ASN A 260 -5.26 -5.11 -12.94
C ASN A 260 -3.91 -5.69 -12.52
N ASP A 261 -2.85 -4.88 -12.65
CA ASP A 261 -1.49 -5.32 -12.35
C ASP A 261 -1.31 -5.64 -10.86
N ILE A 262 -1.87 -4.81 -9.95
CA ILE A 262 -1.82 -5.11 -8.51
C ILE A 262 -2.56 -6.39 -8.15
N LYS A 263 -3.70 -6.65 -8.80
CA LYS A 263 -4.47 -7.87 -8.57
C LYS A 263 -3.66 -9.10 -8.99
N VAL A 264 -3.05 -9.08 -10.16
CA VAL A 264 -2.18 -10.18 -10.67
C VAL A 264 -1.02 -10.43 -9.71
N ILE A 265 -0.30 -9.36 -9.28
CA ILE A 265 0.81 -9.48 -8.32
C ILE A 265 0.34 -10.15 -7.02
N LEU A 266 -0.78 -9.70 -6.47
CA LEU A 266 -1.26 -10.22 -5.19
C LEU A 266 -1.82 -11.64 -5.29
N GLU A 267 -2.46 -12.00 -6.40
CA GLU A 267 -2.99 -13.36 -6.63
C GLU A 267 -1.86 -14.37 -6.78
N ASP A 268 -0.76 -13.99 -7.42
CA ASP A 268 0.41 -14.84 -7.58
C ASP A 268 1.17 -15.06 -6.26
N VAL A 269 1.40 -13.98 -5.50
CA VAL A 269 2.16 -14.03 -4.23
C VAL A 269 1.34 -14.60 -3.08
N MET A 270 0.00 -14.47 -3.14
CA MET A 270 -0.93 -14.89 -2.10
C MET A 270 -2.05 -15.78 -2.68
N PRO A 271 -1.72 -16.98 -3.20
CA PRO A 271 -2.72 -17.88 -3.72
C PRO A 271 -3.77 -18.21 -2.65
N ASN A 272 -5.01 -18.42 -3.08
CA ASN A 272 -6.09 -18.83 -2.17
C ASN A 272 -5.70 -20.16 -1.50
N LEU A 273 -5.61 -20.19 -0.18
CA LEU A 273 -5.27 -21.40 0.62
C LEU A 273 -6.20 -22.61 0.34
N THR A 274 -7.35 -22.38 -0.29
CA THR A 274 -8.27 -23.43 -0.76
C THR A 274 -7.74 -24.17 -1.99
N GLU A 275 -6.88 -23.56 -2.83
CA GLU A 275 -6.31 -24.21 -4.02
C GLU A 275 -5.03 -24.99 -3.71
N GLU A 276 -4.29 -24.65 -2.66
CA GLU A 276 -3.11 -25.43 -2.24
C GLU A 276 -3.48 -26.83 -1.73
N LYS A 277 -4.64 -27.01 -1.11
CA LYS A 277 -5.10 -28.34 -0.68
C LYS A 277 -5.44 -29.29 -1.84
N THR A 278 -5.68 -28.76 -3.04
CA THR A 278 -5.94 -29.57 -4.23
C THR A 278 -4.69 -29.93 -5.03
N LYS A 279 -3.60 -29.15 -4.90
CA LYS A 279 -2.33 -29.42 -5.62
C LYS A 279 -1.41 -30.43 -4.92
N THR A 280 -1.63 -30.73 -3.64
CA THR A 280 -0.78 -31.63 -2.85
C THR A 280 -1.27 -33.09 -2.78
N ASN A 281 -2.27 -33.51 -3.56
CA ASN A 281 -2.71 -34.91 -3.58
C ASN A 281 -2.85 -35.49 -5.02
N PRO A 282 -1.73 -35.83 -5.72
CA PRO A 282 -1.79 -36.54 -6.99
C PRO A 282 -2.01 -38.06 -6.87
N ILE A 283 -2.26 -38.64 -5.68
CA ILE A 283 -2.21 -40.08 -5.45
C ILE A 283 -3.60 -40.69 -5.12
N ILE A 284 -4.71 -40.18 -5.61
CA ILE A 284 -5.95 -40.97 -5.64
C ILE A 284 -6.71 -40.73 -6.94
N ARG A 285 -6.15 -41.19 -8.06
CA ARG A 285 -6.86 -41.49 -9.30
C ARG A 285 -6.34 -42.75 -9.93
N LYS A 286 -6.54 -43.91 -9.26
CA LYS A 286 -6.60 -45.20 -9.94
C LYS A 286 -7.63 -46.08 -9.24
N GLN A 287 -8.54 -46.59 -10.08
CA GLN A 287 -9.51 -47.65 -9.81
C GLN A 287 -10.91 -47.21 -9.32
N ALA A 288 -11.74 -46.87 -10.27
CA ALA A 288 -13.12 -47.33 -10.30
C ALA A 288 -13.40 -47.85 -11.73
N LYS A 289 -13.39 -49.20 -11.86
CA LYS A 289 -13.86 -49.90 -13.06
C LYS A 289 -15.38 -49.76 -13.16
N PRO A 290 -15.96 -49.71 -14.38
CA PRO A 290 -17.41 -49.65 -14.57
C PRO A 290 -18.03 -51.03 -14.36
N SER A 291 -18.97 -51.19 -13.44
CA SER A 291 -19.81 -52.38 -13.33
C SER A 291 -21.05 -52.23 -14.20
N SER A 292 -21.10 -53.17 -15.09
CA SER A 292 -22.19 -53.75 -15.92
C SER A 292 -23.64 -53.29 -15.71
N LYS A 293 -24.24 -53.07 -16.89
CA LYS A 293 -25.64 -53.12 -17.28
C LYS A 293 -26.52 -54.03 -16.45
N LYS A 294 -27.72 -53.55 -16.06
CA LYS A 294 -28.94 -54.33 -16.03
C LYS A 294 -30.07 -53.58 -16.67
N LYS A 295 -30.61 -54.21 -17.73
CA LYS A 295 -31.87 -53.99 -18.42
C LYS A 295 -33.03 -54.37 -17.51
N ILE A 296 -34.07 -53.57 -17.44
CA ILE A 296 -35.45 -54.01 -17.14
C ILE A 296 -36.37 -53.00 -17.83
N ILE A 297 -36.90 -53.31 -18.92
CA ILE A 297 -38.25 -53.78 -19.38
C ILE A 297 -39.41 -52.82 -19.01
N LYS A 298 -40.04 -52.35 -20.10
CA LYS A 298 -41.35 -51.69 -20.17
C LYS A 298 -42.43 -52.51 -19.49
N MET A 299 -43.37 -51.83 -18.85
CA MET A 299 -44.81 -52.17 -19.05
C MET A 299 -45.66 -50.92 -18.94
N ALA A 300 -46.67 -50.89 -19.84
CA ALA A 300 -47.59 -49.80 -20.05
C ALA A 300 -48.93 -50.08 -19.32
N LYS A 301 -49.83 -49.07 -19.34
CA LYS A 301 -51.24 -49.01 -18.98
C LYS A 301 -51.56 -48.75 -17.50
N ALA A 302 -52.33 -47.73 -17.18
CA ALA A 302 -53.58 -47.22 -17.65
C ALA A 302 -53.68 -45.72 -17.33
#